data_a5a767d59570a3b6d342a5848beebbbc
#
_entry.id   a5a767d59570a3b6d342a5848beebbbc
#
_cell.length_a   1.000
_cell.length_b   1.000
_cell.length_c   1.000
_cell.angle_alpha   90.00
_cell.angle_beta   90.00
_cell.angle_gamma   90.00
#
_symmetry.space_group_name_H-M   'P 1'
#
loop_
_entity.id
_entity.type
_entity.pdbx_description
1 polymer ?
#
loop_
_entity_poly.entity_id
_entity_poly.type
_entity_poly.pdbx_seq_one_letter_code
_entity_poly.pdbx_strand_id
1 'polypeptide(L)'
;MKDKSMQRKYPILDKGALHLQSIAQSTYECLRCAFCFDLSWLGPANLCPSYAWGAFESYGARGRVAIARALLEGELEFDESLIRRVFACTECRACAEHCFKYIDTVSIFAAMREALAARGLIPPELAAAADTLAKTHNLYGKPHEQRLAWLKDRSLVDRPAPVAFFVGCTPAYVRRSLAQDTCAVLAASGLGPSTGSGLRFT
;
A
#
# COMPACT_ATOMS: atom_id res chain seq x y z
N MET A 1 26.77 10.43 -10.45
CA MET A 1 27.00 11.72 -9.75
C MET A 1 25.64 12.22 -9.30
N LYS A 2 25.33 12.17 -7.98
CA LYS A 2 24.08 12.72 -7.43
C LYS A 2 24.19 14.24 -7.49
N ASP A 3 23.23 14.87 -8.18
CA ASP A 3 23.20 16.31 -8.36
C ASP A 3 23.04 17.02 -6.99
N LYS A 4 24.13 17.65 -6.53
CA LYS A 4 24.15 18.43 -5.29
C LYS A 4 23.28 19.70 -5.35
N SER A 5 22.79 20.09 -6.53
CA SER A 5 21.92 21.25 -6.71
C SER A 5 20.52 21.00 -6.17
N MET A 6 20.03 19.76 -6.26
CA MET A 6 18.71 19.37 -5.77
C MET A 6 18.64 19.31 -4.24
N GLN A 7 19.74 18.97 -3.56
CA GLN A 7 19.81 18.97 -2.08
C GLN A 7 19.71 20.36 -1.44
N ARG A 8 20.10 21.43 -2.14
CA ARG A 8 19.94 22.80 -1.65
C ARG A 8 18.54 23.37 -1.78
N LYS A 9 17.71 22.76 -2.65
CA LYS A 9 16.37 23.25 -2.94
C LYS A 9 15.32 22.74 -1.94
N TYR A 10 15.62 21.66 -1.21
CA TYR A 10 14.69 21.00 -0.29
C TYR A 10 15.34 20.65 1.06
N PRO A 11 15.54 21.63 1.96
CA PRO A 11 16.34 21.46 3.18
C PRO A 11 15.73 20.62 4.29
N ILE A 12 14.48 20.18 4.17
CA ILE A 12 13.71 19.63 5.32
C ILE A 12 13.73 18.10 5.40
N LEU A 13 14.56 17.44 4.61
CA LEU A 13 14.42 16.00 4.41
C LEU A 13 15.47 15.18 5.17
N ASP A 14 15.58 15.39 6.48
CA ASP A 14 16.35 14.52 7.36
C ASP A 14 15.49 13.36 7.89
N LYS A 15 15.96 12.12 7.64
CA LYS A 15 15.45 10.83 8.17
C LYS A 15 14.02 10.44 7.75
N GLY A 16 13.92 9.58 6.74
CA GLY A 16 12.67 8.96 6.27
C GLY A 16 12.02 9.65 5.07
N ALA A 17 12.58 10.74 4.59
CA ALA A 17 12.08 11.47 3.43
C ALA A 17 12.88 11.21 2.14
N LEU A 18 13.82 10.27 2.15
CA LEU A 18 14.63 9.93 0.97
C LEU A 18 13.74 9.49 -0.21
N HIS A 19 12.66 8.78 0.08
CA HIS A 19 11.70 8.33 -0.94
C HIS A 19 10.85 9.50 -1.47
N LEU A 20 10.41 10.42 -0.61
CA LEU A 20 9.68 11.62 -1.03
C LEU A 20 10.54 12.52 -1.92
N GLN A 21 11.85 12.65 -1.66
CA GLN A 21 12.79 13.36 -2.55
C GLN A 21 12.90 12.73 -3.93
N SER A 22 12.91 11.40 -4.00
CA SER A 22 13.06 10.69 -5.28
C SER A 22 11.88 10.93 -6.22
N ILE A 23 10.70 11.27 -5.68
CA ILE A 23 9.48 11.54 -6.45
C ILE A 23 9.19 13.06 -6.58
N ALA A 24 10.09 13.92 -6.10
CA ALA A 24 9.87 15.38 -6.10
C ALA A 24 9.53 15.91 -7.49
N GLN A 25 10.26 15.48 -8.54
CA GLN A 25 10.03 15.90 -9.90
C GLN A 25 8.57 15.66 -10.34
N SER A 26 8.01 14.50 -10.03
CA SER A 26 6.63 14.15 -10.39
C SER A 26 5.59 15.08 -9.75
N THR A 27 5.89 15.65 -8.58
CA THR A 27 4.96 16.60 -7.93
C THR A 27 4.89 17.93 -8.68
N TYR A 28 5.98 18.33 -9.37
CA TYR A 28 6.03 19.56 -10.18
C TYR A 28 5.40 19.40 -11.55
N GLU A 29 5.32 18.19 -12.07
CA GLU A 29 4.69 17.90 -13.35
C GLU A 29 3.17 17.97 -13.31
N CYS A 30 2.57 18.04 -12.12
CA CYS A 30 1.13 18.08 -11.92
C CYS A 30 0.54 19.39 -12.44
N LEU A 31 -0.32 19.30 -13.47
CA LEU A 31 -1.02 20.43 -14.08
C LEU A 31 -2.19 20.98 -13.25
N ARG A 32 -2.52 20.33 -12.12
CA ARG A 32 -3.67 20.70 -11.26
C ARG A 32 -5.02 20.69 -11.99
N CYS A 33 -5.18 19.88 -13.04
CA CYS A 33 -6.37 19.84 -13.91
C CYS A 33 -7.60 19.16 -13.28
N ALA A 34 -7.46 18.50 -12.14
CA ALA A 34 -8.51 17.79 -11.40
C ALA A 34 -9.02 16.46 -12.02
N PHE A 35 -8.66 16.09 -13.24
CA PHE A 35 -9.08 14.84 -13.90
C PHE A 35 -8.83 13.58 -13.07
N CYS A 36 -7.90 13.64 -12.12
CA CYS A 36 -7.56 12.52 -11.24
C CYS A 36 -8.58 12.25 -10.13
N PHE A 37 -9.59 13.10 -9.93
CA PHE A 37 -10.58 12.86 -8.87
C PHE A 37 -11.98 13.40 -9.17
N ASP A 38 -12.12 14.44 -10.01
CA ASP A 38 -13.38 15.07 -10.33
C ASP A 38 -13.71 14.89 -11.83
N LEU A 39 -14.72 14.10 -12.10
CA LEU A 39 -15.30 13.87 -13.41
C LEU A 39 -16.78 14.29 -13.45
N SER A 40 -17.19 15.23 -12.59
CA SER A 40 -18.58 15.69 -12.47
C SER A 40 -19.16 16.22 -13.79
N TRP A 41 -18.31 16.70 -14.69
CA TRP A 41 -18.66 17.14 -16.04
C TRP A 41 -18.99 15.98 -17.02
N LEU A 42 -18.62 14.73 -16.67
CA LEU A 42 -18.99 13.51 -17.41
C LEU A 42 -20.22 12.80 -16.80
N GLY A 43 -20.64 13.21 -15.61
CA GLY A 43 -21.74 12.58 -14.87
C GLY A 43 -21.57 12.71 -13.36
N PRO A 44 -22.48 12.14 -12.55
CA PRO A 44 -22.49 12.31 -11.09
C PRO A 44 -21.41 11.52 -10.35
N ALA A 45 -20.55 10.77 -11.03
CA ALA A 45 -19.56 9.89 -10.42
C ALA A 45 -18.24 10.61 -10.18
N ASN A 46 -17.79 10.62 -8.93
CA ASN A 46 -16.43 10.98 -8.58
C ASN A 46 -15.49 9.79 -8.84
N LEU A 47 -14.37 10.03 -9.53
CA LEU A 47 -13.38 9.00 -9.80
C LEU A 47 -12.69 8.51 -8.51
N CYS A 48 -12.45 9.41 -7.56
CA CYS A 48 -11.71 9.13 -6.34
C CYS A 48 -12.63 8.81 -5.16
N PRO A 49 -12.60 7.57 -4.60
CA PRO A 49 -13.44 7.21 -3.45
C PRO A 49 -13.20 8.08 -2.22
N SER A 50 -11.94 8.43 -1.93
CA SER A 50 -11.63 9.27 -0.77
C SER A 50 -12.05 10.72 -0.96
N TYR A 51 -12.08 11.23 -2.18
CA TYR A 51 -12.66 12.53 -2.47
C TYR A 51 -14.19 12.52 -2.28
N ALA A 52 -14.86 11.49 -2.80
CA ALA A 52 -16.30 11.32 -2.60
C ALA A 52 -16.70 11.28 -1.12
N TRP A 53 -15.86 10.62 -0.29
CA TRP A 53 -16.08 10.52 1.14
C TRP A 53 -15.76 11.83 1.90
N GLY A 54 -14.62 12.46 1.59
CA GLY A 54 -14.13 13.64 2.34
C GLY A 54 -14.71 14.97 1.85
N ALA A 55 -15.30 14.99 0.65
CA ALA A 55 -15.91 16.15 -0.02
C ALA A 55 -15.01 17.42 -0.03
N PHE A 56 -13.70 17.23 0.01
CA PHE A 56 -12.74 18.33 0.01
C PHE A 56 -11.49 17.96 -0.79
N GLU A 57 -10.88 18.92 -1.46
CA GLU A 57 -9.78 18.70 -2.41
C GLU A 57 -8.58 17.96 -1.81
N SER A 58 -8.25 18.18 -0.55
CA SER A 58 -7.14 17.48 0.13
C SER A 58 -7.34 15.96 0.26
N TYR A 59 -8.57 15.48 0.04
CA TYR A 59 -8.89 14.05 -0.04
C TYR A 59 -8.84 13.50 -1.47
N GLY A 60 -8.66 14.36 -2.48
CA GLY A 60 -8.41 13.99 -3.87
C GLY A 60 -6.93 13.87 -4.20
N ALA A 61 -6.60 13.29 -5.36
CA ALA A 61 -5.21 13.09 -5.77
C ALA A 61 -4.48 14.43 -5.99
N ARG A 62 -5.13 15.41 -6.66
CA ARG A 62 -4.54 16.73 -6.87
C ARG A 62 -4.13 17.40 -5.56
N GLY A 63 -5.01 17.40 -4.57
CA GLY A 63 -4.72 17.98 -3.26
C GLY A 63 -3.59 17.27 -2.53
N ARG A 64 -3.53 15.92 -2.60
CA ARG A 64 -2.41 15.16 -2.01
C ARG A 64 -1.08 15.45 -2.72
N VAL A 65 -1.06 15.58 -4.02
CA VAL A 65 0.15 15.99 -4.76
C VAL A 65 0.59 17.40 -4.35
N ALA A 66 -0.37 18.34 -4.16
CA ALA A 66 -0.07 19.67 -3.65
C ALA A 66 0.50 19.65 -2.23
N ILE A 67 -0.06 18.81 -1.34
CA ILE A 67 0.46 18.60 0.02
C ILE A 67 1.90 18.02 -0.05
N ALA A 68 2.14 16.99 -0.87
CA ALA A 68 3.46 16.42 -1.04
C ALA A 68 4.49 17.47 -1.49
N ARG A 69 4.10 18.31 -2.44
CA ARG A 69 4.94 19.42 -2.91
C ARG A 69 5.22 20.44 -1.80
N ALA A 70 4.20 20.88 -1.08
CA ALA A 70 4.35 21.83 0.01
C ALA A 70 5.24 21.29 1.15
N LEU A 71 5.15 19.98 1.44
CA LEU A 71 6.08 19.31 2.38
C LEU A 71 7.54 19.31 1.87
N LEU A 72 7.73 19.09 0.57
CA LEU A 72 9.07 19.13 -0.05
C LEU A 72 9.66 20.55 -0.07
N GLU A 73 8.82 21.57 -0.25
CA GLU A 73 9.21 22.99 -0.26
C GLU A 73 9.35 23.57 1.14
N GLY A 74 8.91 22.85 2.18
CA GLY A 74 8.93 23.33 3.57
C GLY A 74 7.86 24.36 3.89
N GLU A 75 6.83 24.44 3.06
CA GLU A 75 5.65 25.30 3.29
C GLU A 75 4.65 24.66 4.26
N LEU A 76 4.70 23.32 4.39
CA LEU A 76 3.94 22.55 5.36
C LEU A 76 4.89 21.73 6.24
N GLU A 77 4.50 21.57 7.49
CA GLU A 77 5.16 20.67 8.43
C GLU A 77 4.42 19.32 8.50
N PHE A 78 5.15 18.28 8.91
CA PHE A 78 4.53 16.97 9.17
C PHE A 78 3.81 17.03 10.51
N ASP A 79 2.49 16.99 10.49
CA ASP A 79 1.65 17.01 11.67
C ASP A 79 0.48 16.00 11.60
N GLU A 80 -0.29 15.89 12.67
CA GLU A 80 -1.42 14.97 12.78
C GLU A 80 -2.53 15.27 11.76
N SER A 81 -2.66 16.52 11.28
CA SER A 81 -3.69 16.90 10.32
C SER A 81 -3.54 16.18 8.98
N LEU A 82 -2.32 15.74 8.66
CA LEU A 82 -2.00 15.02 7.42
C LEU A 82 -2.42 13.55 7.47
N ILE A 83 -2.47 12.94 8.68
CA ILE A 83 -2.76 11.52 8.83
C ILE A 83 -4.05 11.15 8.09
N ARG A 84 -5.14 11.82 8.44
CA ARG A 84 -6.45 11.51 7.84
C ARG A 84 -6.48 11.73 6.33
N ARG A 85 -5.83 12.78 5.83
CA ARG A 85 -5.81 13.13 4.41
C ARG A 85 -5.02 12.13 3.58
N VAL A 86 -3.88 11.72 4.07
CA VAL A 86 -2.96 10.82 3.36
C VAL A 86 -3.43 9.37 3.46
N PHE A 87 -3.82 8.91 4.66
CA PHE A 87 -4.24 7.52 4.88
C PHE A 87 -5.67 7.20 4.40
N ALA A 88 -6.52 8.20 4.14
CA ALA A 88 -7.81 7.96 3.51
C ALA A 88 -7.72 7.48 2.04
N CYS A 89 -6.55 7.59 1.40
CA CYS A 89 -6.35 7.07 0.05
C CYS A 89 -6.43 5.54 0.04
N THR A 90 -7.25 4.97 -0.86
CA THR A 90 -7.38 3.50 -1.01
C THR A 90 -6.32 2.90 -1.95
N GLU A 91 -5.44 3.73 -2.52
CA GLU A 91 -4.39 3.33 -3.48
C GLU A 91 -4.93 2.55 -4.70
N CYS A 92 -6.17 2.82 -5.10
CA CYS A 92 -6.86 2.13 -6.21
C CYS A 92 -6.29 2.44 -7.60
N ARG A 93 -5.29 3.33 -7.73
CA ARG A 93 -4.61 3.77 -8.96
C ARG A 93 -5.48 4.56 -9.95
N ALA A 94 -6.78 4.69 -9.79
CA ALA A 94 -7.64 5.38 -10.73
C ALA A 94 -7.11 6.77 -11.13
N CYS A 95 -6.56 7.52 -10.17
CA CYS A 95 -5.96 8.83 -10.42
C CYS A 95 -4.68 8.78 -11.29
N ALA A 96 -3.88 7.72 -11.19
CA ALA A 96 -2.69 7.53 -12.03
C ALA A 96 -3.08 7.19 -13.47
N GLU A 97 -4.05 6.28 -13.64
CA GLU A 97 -4.54 5.84 -14.95
C GLU A 97 -5.23 6.98 -15.73
N HIS A 98 -5.90 7.90 -15.03
CA HIS A 98 -6.55 9.07 -15.65
C HIS A 98 -5.63 10.30 -15.78
N CYS A 99 -4.37 10.21 -15.41
CA CYS A 99 -3.46 11.35 -15.46
C CYS A 99 -2.92 11.59 -16.87
N PHE A 100 -3.24 12.73 -17.49
CA PHE A 100 -2.70 13.11 -18.81
C PHE A 100 -1.18 13.31 -18.83
N LYS A 101 -0.56 13.50 -17.66
CA LYS A 101 0.89 13.60 -17.50
C LYS A 101 1.53 12.29 -17.09
N TYR A 102 0.74 11.22 -16.99
CA TYR A 102 1.21 9.89 -16.60
C TYR A 102 1.96 9.86 -15.26
N ILE A 103 1.57 10.75 -14.32
CA ILE A 103 2.19 10.82 -13.00
C ILE A 103 1.78 9.60 -12.19
N ASP A 104 2.74 8.87 -11.65
CA ASP A 104 2.47 7.83 -10.66
C ASP A 104 2.12 8.45 -9.30
N THR A 105 0.87 8.88 -9.18
CA THR A 105 0.34 9.52 -7.97
C THR A 105 0.36 8.58 -6.77
N VAL A 106 0.26 7.27 -6.99
CA VAL A 106 0.25 6.28 -5.91
C VAL A 106 1.62 6.18 -5.25
N SER A 107 2.71 6.20 -6.02
CA SER A 107 4.06 6.27 -5.47
C SER A 107 4.30 7.54 -4.66
N ILE A 108 3.72 8.68 -5.07
CA ILE A 108 3.76 9.91 -4.27
C ILE A 108 3.07 9.70 -2.91
N PHE A 109 1.88 9.08 -2.90
CA PHE A 109 1.13 8.88 -1.65
C PHE A 109 1.78 7.83 -0.75
N ALA A 110 2.36 6.78 -1.32
CA ALA A 110 3.14 5.79 -0.57
C ALA A 110 4.35 6.44 0.11
N ALA A 111 5.10 7.29 -0.61
CA ALA A 111 6.23 8.03 -0.04
C ALA A 111 5.81 9.01 1.08
N MET A 112 4.64 9.65 0.95
CA MET A 112 4.08 10.48 2.03
C MET A 112 3.74 9.64 3.27
N ARG A 113 3.13 8.45 3.10
CA ARG A 113 2.83 7.53 4.21
C ARG A 113 4.10 7.05 4.90
N GLU A 114 5.11 6.71 4.13
CA GLU A 114 6.43 6.34 4.68
C GLU A 114 7.03 7.47 5.51
N ALA A 115 7.02 8.69 4.98
CA ALA A 115 7.55 9.87 5.67
C ALA A 115 6.78 10.21 6.96
N LEU A 116 5.45 10.02 6.97
CA LEU A 116 4.61 10.16 8.16
C LEU A 116 4.88 9.04 9.17
N ALA A 117 4.94 7.79 8.72
CA ALA A 117 5.19 6.63 9.57
C ALA A 117 6.56 6.71 10.26
N ALA A 118 7.60 7.16 9.56
CA ALA A 118 8.93 7.38 10.13
C ALA A 118 8.95 8.44 11.27
N ARG A 119 7.89 9.24 11.38
CA ARG A 119 7.68 10.25 12.44
C ARG A 119 6.66 9.82 13.49
N GLY A 120 6.17 8.58 13.40
CA GLY A 120 5.08 8.09 14.29
C GLY A 120 3.70 8.66 13.97
N LEU A 121 3.54 9.41 12.88
CA LEU A 121 2.29 10.03 12.43
C LEU A 121 1.47 9.04 11.60
N ILE A 122 0.91 8.03 12.24
CA ILE A 122 0.09 6.99 11.61
C ILE A 122 -1.26 6.85 12.35
N PRO A 123 -2.31 6.36 11.67
CA PRO A 123 -3.56 6.05 12.35
C PRO A 123 -3.34 5.06 13.50
N PRO A 124 -3.95 5.28 14.69
CA PRO A 124 -3.76 4.41 15.86
C PRO A 124 -4.07 2.94 15.57
N GLU A 125 -5.06 2.68 14.73
CA GLU A 125 -5.48 1.33 14.32
C GLU A 125 -4.37 0.61 13.52
N LEU A 126 -3.65 1.35 12.66
CA LEU A 126 -2.52 0.80 11.92
C LEU A 126 -1.31 0.56 12.83
N ALA A 127 -1.06 1.44 13.81
CA ALA A 127 -0.03 1.24 14.81
C ALA A 127 -0.30 -0.05 15.62
N ALA A 128 -1.52 -0.23 16.11
CA ALA A 128 -1.92 -1.43 16.84
C ALA A 128 -1.82 -2.71 15.99
N ALA A 129 -2.19 -2.62 14.70
CA ALA A 129 -2.05 -3.74 13.77
C ALA A 129 -0.57 -4.08 13.50
N ALA A 130 0.29 -3.08 13.34
CA ALA A 130 1.73 -3.27 13.17
C ALA A 130 2.37 -3.93 14.41
N ASP A 131 2.01 -3.47 15.60
CA ASP A 131 2.47 -4.06 16.87
C ASP A 131 2.03 -5.52 17.01
N THR A 132 0.79 -5.82 16.66
CA THR A 132 0.26 -7.19 16.67
C THR A 132 1.03 -8.07 15.70
N LEU A 133 1.25 -7.58 14.49
CA LEU A 133 2.00 -8.29 13.46
C LEU A 133 3.46 -8.56 13.88
N ALA A 134 4.11 -7.58 14.48
CA ALA A 134 5.48 -7.71 14.97
C ALA A 134 5.62 -8.78 16.08
N LYS A 135 4.61 -8.89 16.96
CA LYS A 135 4.61 -9.82 18.10
C LYS A 135 4.19 -11.23 17.72
N THR A 136 3.22 -11.38 16.82
CA THR A 136 2.55 -12.68 16.57
C THR A 136 2.70 -13.16 15.12
N HIS A 137 3.36 -12.37 14.24
CA HIS A 137 3.54 -12.64 12.82
C HIS A 137 2.22 -12.83 12.04
N ASN A 138 1.12 -12.32 12.59
CA ASN A 138 -0.18 -12.26 11.91
C ASN A 138 -1.06 -11.13 12.48
N LEU A 139 -1.99 -10.62 11.66
CA LEU A 139 -2.86 -9.50 12.03
C LEU A 139 -3.92 -9.85 13.09
N TYR A 140 -4.12 -11.13 13.40
CA TYR A 140 -5.18 -11.61 14.28
C TYR A 140 -4.70 -11.92 15.70
N GLY A 141 -3.41 -11.73 16.00
CA GLY A 141 -2.84 -12.06 17.29
C GLY A 141 -2.93 -13.56 17.65
N LYS A 142 -3.07 -14.44 16.66
CA LYS A 142 -3.20 -15.88 16.88
C LYS A 142 -1.84 -16.54 17.11
N PRO A 143 -1.75 -17.63 17.91
CA PRO A 143 -0.53 -18.38 18.07
C PRO A 143 0.04 -18.87 16.73
N HIS A 144 1.36 -18.73 16.56
CA HIS A 144 2.03 -19.08 15.29
C HIS A 144 1.84 -20.54 14.91
N GLU A 145 1.77 -21.43 15.89
CA GLU A 145 1.58 -22.88 15.73
C GLU A 145 0.26 -23.23 15.01
N GLN A 146 -0.72 -22.33 15.08
CA GLN A 146 -2.01 -22.50 14.41
C GLN A 146 -1.97 -22.16 12.93
N ARG A 147 -0.87 -21.59 12.40
CA ARG A 147 -0.75 -21.13 11.02
C ARG A 147 -1.05 -22.23 10.00
N LEU A 148 -0.68 -23.48 10.32
CA LEU A 148 -0.87 -24.65 9.46
C LEU A 148 -2.04 -25.54 9.89
N ALA A 149 -2.92 -25.08 10.78
CA ALA A 149 -4.04 -25.88 11.27
C ALA A 149 -5.10 -26.24 10.19
N TRP A 150 -5.09 -25.51 9.07
CA TRP A 150 -5.94 -25.76 7.90
C TRP A 150 -5.39 -26.91 7.01
N LEU A 151 -4.08 -27.21 7.09
CA LEU A 151 -3.39 -28.19 6.26
C LEU A 151 -3.43 -29.58 6.92
N LYS A 152 -4.02 -30.55 6.19
CA LYS A 152 -4.13 -31.92 6.67
C LYS A 152 -2.80 -32.67 6.58
N ASP A 153 -2.10 -32.51 5.47
CA ASP A 153 -0.80 -33.18 5.22
C ASP A 153 0.37 -32.18 5.38
N ARG A 154 1.06 -32.28 6.50
CA ARG A 154 2.19 -31.40 6.83
C ARG A 154 3.48 -31.78 6.10
N SER A 155 3.56 -32.93 5.44
CA SER A 155 4.73 -33.33 4.64
C SER A 155 4.95 -32.39 3.44
N LEU A 156 3.95 -31.58 3.12
CA LEU A 156 3.97 -30.61 2.02
C LEU A 156 4.64 -29.28 2.38
N VAL A 157 4.98 -29.09 3.66
CA VAL A 157 5.59 -27.84 4.15
C VAL A 157 7.10 -27.89 3.93
N ASP A 158 7.66 -26.75 3.52
CA ASP A 158 9.13 -26.52 3.41
C ASP A 158 9.92 -27.53 2.53
N ARG A 159 9.25 -28.18 1.61
CA ARG A 159 9.92 -29.07 0.64
C ARG A 159 10.26 -28.29 -0.66
N PRO A 160 11.31 -28.70 -1.39
CA PRO A 160 11.58 -28.17 -2.72
C PRO A 160 10.40 -28.42 -3.65
N ALA A 161 9.96 -27.36 -4.36
CA ALA A 161 8.86 -27.44 -5.30
C ALA A 161 8.95 -26.30 -6.34
N PRO A 162 8.47 -26.52 -7.57
CA PRO A 162 8.49 -25.49 -8.61
C PRO A 162 7.54 -24.33 -8.31
N VAL A 163 6.52 -24.54 -7.48
CA VAL A 163 5.53 -23.53 -7.10
C VAL A 163 5.40 -23.47 -5.59
N ALA A 164 5.46 -22.25 -5.04
CA ALA A 164 5.20 -21.98 -3.62
C ALA A 164 3.83 -21.32 -3.46
N PHE A 165 3.01 -21.83 -2.54
CA PHE A 165 1.74 -21.21 -2.17
C PHE A 165 1.87 -20.48 -0.84
N PHE A 166 1.90 -19.16 -0.89
CA PHE A 166 1.86 -18.30 0.30
C PHE A 166 0.40 -18.07 0.73
N VAL A 167 0.00 -18.70 1.82
CA VAL A 167 -1.40 -18.75 2.27
C VAL A 167 -1.91 -17.40 2.76
N GLY A 168 -1.08 -16.61 3.45
CA GLY A 168 -1.50 -15.36 4.11
C GLY A 168 -2.24 -15.59 5.43
N CYS A 169 -2.48 -14.50 6.17
CA CYS A 169 -3.04 -14.59 7.53
C CYS A 169 -4.53 -14.97 7.53
N THR A 170 -5.34 -14.39 6.66
CA THR A 170 -6.80 -14.62 6.68
C THR A 170 -7.17 -16.07 6.38
N PRO A 171 -6.67 -16.70 5.30
CA PRO A 171 -6.95 -18.11 5.06
C PRO A 171 -6.32 -19.04 6.09
N ALA A 172 -5.16 -18.67 6.64
CA ALA A 172 -4.49 -19.52 7.64
C ALA A 172 -5.23 -19.58 8.97
N TYR A 173 -5.74 -18.45 9.46
CA TYR A 173 -6.26 -18.35 10.84
C TYR A 173 -7.77 -18.17 10.94
N VAL A 174 -8.43 -17.59 9.94
CA VAL A 174 -9.85 -17.19 10.03
C VAL A 174 -10.72 -17.94 9.02
N ARG A 175 -10.35 -17.95 7.74
CA ARG A 175 -11.11 -18.59 6.67
C ARG A 175 -10.36 -19.79 6.11
N ARG A 176 -10.24 -20.84 6.92
CA ARG A 176 -9.44 -22.04 6.61
C ARG A 176 -9.93 -22.80 5.37
N SER A 177 -11.24 -22.79 5.09
CA SER A 177 -11.79 -23.36 3.86
C SER A 177 -11.19 -22.72 2.61
N LEU A 178 -10.97 -21.40 2.60
CA LEU A 178 -10.38 -20.72 1.45
C LEU A 178 -8.97 -21.25 1.12
N ALA A 179 -8.15 -21.55 2.11
CA ALA A 179 -6.84 -22.18 1.90
C ALA A 179 -6.98 -23.60 1.33
N GLN A 180 -7.92 -24.39 1.88
CA GLN A 180 -8.19 -25.77 1.44
C GLN A 180 -8.72 -25.81 0.01
N ASP A 181 -9.68 -24.93 -0.35
CA ASP A 181 -10.25 -24.84 -1.68
C ASP A 181 -9.21 -24.40 -2.71
N THR A 182 -8.36 -23.44 -2.35
CA THR A 182 -7.24 -23.01 -3.20
C THR A 182 -6.29 -24.18 -3.47
N CYS A 183 -5.94 -24.96 -2.46
CA CYS A 183 -5.12 -26.16 -2.64
C CYS A 183 -5.80 -27.20 -3.54
N ALA A 184 -7.11 -27.39 -3.41
CA ALA A 184 -7.83 -28.31 -4.26
C ALA A 184 -7.81 -27.87 -5.74
N VAL A 185 -8.00 -26.57 -6.00
CA VAL A 185 -7.90 -25.99 -7.35
C VAL A 185 -6.50 -26.18 -7.94
N LEU A 186 -5.45 -25.87 -7.16
CA LEU A 186 -4.07 -26.03 -7.59
C LEU A 186 -3.75 -27.50 -7.88
N ALA A 187 -4.24 -28.43 -7.06
CA ALA A 187 -4.10 -29.86 -7.28
C ALA A 187 -4.79 -30.32 -8.57
N ALA A 188 -6.00 -29.84 -8.81
CA ALA A 188 -6.78 -30.16 -10.02
C ALA A 188 -6.12 -29.61 -11.30
N SER A 189 -5.40 -28.48 -11.19
CA SER A 189 -4.64 -27.89 -12.33
C SER A 189 -3.29 -28.56 -12.59
N GLY A 190 -2.98 -29.68 -11.94
CA GLY A 190 -1.71 -30.39 -12.13
C GLY A 190 -0.53 -29.85 -11.31
N LEU A 191 -0.77 -28.90 -10.41
CA LEU A 191 0.23 -28.34 -9.50
C LEU A 191 0.19 -28.99 -8.10
N GLY A 192 -0.54 -30.07 -7.94
CA GLY A 192 -0.74 -30.76 -6.66
C GLY A 192 0.39 -31.70 -6.27
N PRO A 193 0.41 -32.14 -5.00
CA PRO A 193 1.45 -33.05 -4.48
C PRO A 193 1.49 -34.40 -5.19
N SER A 194 0.40 -34.84 -5.80
CA SER A 194 0.25 -36.13 -6.48
C SER A 194 0.81 -36.17 -7.92
N THR A 195 1.19 -35.02 -8.51
CA THR A 195 1.58 -34.92 -9.94
C THR A 195 3.09 -34.83 -10.17
N GLY A 196 3.93 -35.01 -9.15
CA GLY A 196 5.39 -34.83 -9.25
C GLY A 196 5.84 -33.35 -9.38
N SER A 197 4.91 -32.44 -9.70
CA SER A 197 5.11 -31.00 -9.62
C SER A 197 4.75 -30.55 -8.20
N GLY A 198 5.73 -30.42 -7.32
CA GLY A 198 5.48 -30.15 -5.91
C GLY A 198 4.96 -28.75 -5.64
N LEU A 199 3.98 -28.62 -4.76
CA LEU A 199 3.51 -27.37 -4.16
C LEU A 199 4.18 -27.22 -2.79
N ARG A 200 4.85 -26.07 -2.57
CA ARG A 200 5.42 -25.73 -1.27
C ARG A 200 4.50 -24.76 -0.54
N PHE A 201 4.25 -25.01 0.73
CA PHE A 201 3.55 -24.08 1.62
C PHE A 201 4.54 -23.35 2.52
N THR A 202 4.41 -22.04 2.59
CA THR A 202 5.20 -21.16 3.47
C THR A 202 4.31 -20.36 4.40
#